data_c60038fb4d4c01f146386c0d63d1d950
#
_entry.id   c60038fb4d4c01f146386c0d63d1d950
#
_cell.length_a   1.000
_cell.length_b   1.000
_cell.length_c   1.000
_cell.angle_alpha   90.00
_cell.angle_beta   90.00
_cell.angle_gamma   90.00
#
_symmetry.space_group_name_H-M   'P 1'
#
loop_
_entity.id
_entity.type
_entity.pdbx_description
1 polymer ?
#
loop_
_entity_poly.entity_id
_entity_poly.type
_entity_poly.pdbx_seq_one_letter_code
_entity_poly.pdbx_strand_id
1 'polypeptide(L)'
;MSESLVAKPFIQKRIPCFFEKGKLFYLEYNLRIFCFLLFSKYDAYCAVDLDSILPNYLVSKIKRKPLIYDAHEYFTELEEVVSRPFTKKVWKTLERLILPKIKYGYTVSEGYKNLFSNEYGANLDIIRNATVLADFVSNKKAEKYILYQGAVNHGRGLENLVSIMEHIDCKLIICGNGDILTDLKRTVREKNLSKKIEFKGFVNPLELLSYTRNATVGITLFANAGLSNQYSLANRFFDYMHACVPQLAMNYPEYNSFNNQWEIAILLEDLTPLLIQQSLVKLLSDEEYYNKLARNCEAARQLNNWQEEEKKLVTIYDNIFR
;
A
#
# COMPACT_ATOMS: atom_id res chain seq x y z
N MET A 1 -20.92 -15.62 -0.29
CA MET A 1 -20.25 -16.62 -1.16
C MET A 1 -18.93 -16.03 -1.63
N SER A 2 -17.83 -16.75 -1.53
CA SER A 2 -16.53 -16.28 -2.02
C SER A 2 -16.53 -16.33 -3.55
N GLU A 3 -16.08 -15.26 -4.20
CA GLU A 3 -15.90 -15.23 -5.65
C GLU A 3 -14.99 -16.36 -6.13
N SER A 4 -15.19 -16.82 -7.37
CA SER A 4 -14.33 -17.82 -7.98
C SER A 4 -12.90 -17.32 -8.12
N LEU A 5 -11.90 -18.21 -7.97
CA LEU A 5 -10.50 -17.85 -8.21
C LEU A 5 -10.29 -17.54 -9.69
N VAL A 6 -9.71 -16.38 -9.97
CA VAL A 6 -9.29 -16.03 -11.33
C VAL A 6 -8.09 -16.89 -11.71
N ALA A 7 -8.09 -17.48 -12.91
CA ALA A 7 -6.97 -18.29 -13.39
C ALA A 7 -5.65 -17.49 -13.40
N LYS A 8 -4.59 -18.08 -12.86
CA LYS A 8 -3.24 -17.54 -12.79
C LYS A 8 -2.24 -18.58 -13.31
N PRO A 9 -1.03 -18.19 -13.73
CA PRO A 9 0.00 -19.13 -14.19
C PRO A 9 0.61 -19.99 -13.07
N PHE A 10 0.07 -19.92 -11.85
CA PHE A 10 0.46 -20.70 -10.70
C PHE A 10 -0.76 -21.34 -10.01
N ILE A 11 -0.52 -22.40 -9.24
CA ILE A 11 -1.57 -23.12 -8.52
C ILE A 11 -2.06 -22.25 -7.35
N GLN A 12 -3.35 -21.97 -7.34
CA GLN A 12 -4.02 -21.28 -6.24
C GLN A 12 -4.87 -22.28 -5.45
N LYS A 13 -4.82 -22.18 -4.13
CA LYS A 13 -5.66 -22.98 -3.24
C LYS A 13 -6.27 -22.09 -2.17
N ARG A 14 -7.59 -22.11 -2.06
CA ARG A 14 -8.32 -21.45 -1.00
C ARG A 14 -8.55 -22.43 0.13
N ILE A 15 -8.17 -22.05 1.34
CA ILE A 15 -8.38 -22.84 2.56
C ILE A 15 -9.54 -22.16 3.32
N PRO A 16 -10.74 -22.79 3.36
CA PRO A 16 -11.86 -22.21 4.08
C PRO A 16 -11.61 -22.24 5.59
N CYS A 17 -12.04 -21.19 6.31
CA CYS A 17 -12.06 -21.13 7.76
C CYS A 17 -13.51 -21.02 8.26
N PHE A 18 -13.81 -21.54 9.45
CA PHE A 18 -15.11 -21.42 10.09
C PHE A 18 -15.31 -20.04 10.73
N PHE A 19 -14.23 -19.52 11.33
CA PHE A 19 -14.23 -18.18 11.92
C PHE A 19 -13.85 -17.16 10.86
N GLU A 20 -14.56 -16.03 10.80
CA GLU A 20 -14.32 -14.98 9.81
C GLU A 20 -13.40 -13.86 10.31
N LYS A 21 -13.26 -13.71 11.62
CA LYS A 21 -12.50 -12.62 12.25
C LYS A 21 -12.05 -12.93 13.68
N GLY A 22 -11.10 -12.13 14.17
CA GLY A 22 -10.65 -12.17 15.57
C GLY A 22 -9.66 -13.28 15.87
N LYS A 23 -9.43 -13.53 17.17
CA LYS A 23 -8.36 -14.45 17.63
C LYS A 23 -8.56 -15.89 17.17
N LEU A 24 -9.81 -16.37 17.14
CA LEU A 24 -10.15 -17.72 16.72
C LEU A 24 -9.91 -17.92 15.22
N PHE A 25 -10.14 -16.88 14.40
CA PHE A 25 -9.79 -16.91 12.98
C PHE A 25 -8.28 -17.13 12.80
N TYR A 26 -7.43 -16.33 13.45
CA TYR A 26 -5.98 -16.47 13.31
C TYR A 26 -5.47 -17.82 13.84
N LEU A 27 -6.04 -18.36 14.90
CA LEU A 27 -5.70 -19.69 15.40
C LEU A 27 -6.05 -20.77 14.37
N GLU A 28 -7.28 -20.78 13.86
CA GLU A 28 -7.74 -21.72 12.85
C GLU A 28 -6.94 -21.59 11.55
N TYR A 29 -6.74 -20.37 11.06
CA TYR A 29 -5.98 -20.04 9.86
C TYR A 29 -4.56 -20.61 9.93
N ASN A 30 -3.83 -20.32 11.00
CA ASN A 30 -2.46 -20.81 11.17
C ASN A 30 -2.41 -22.35 11.29
N LEU A 31 -3.36 -22.97 12.00
CA LEU A 31 -3.43 -24.42 12.10
C LEU A 31 -3.71 -25.09 10.75
N ARG A 32 -4.63 -24.54 9.97
CA ARG A 32 -4.95 -25.07 8.63
C ARG A 32 -3.79 -24.91 7.66
N ILE A 33 -3.12 -23.77 7.67
CA ILE A 33 -1.89 -23.57 6.87
C ILE A 33 -0.82 -24.55 7.31
N PHE A 34 -0.58 -24.71 8.61
CA PHE A 34 0.39 -25.66 9.12
C PHE A 34 0.14 -27.09 8.62
N CYS A 35 -1.08 -27.58 8.78
CA CYS A 35 -1.47 -28.91 8.30
C CYS A 35 -1.30 -29.05 6.79
N PHE A 36 -1.77 -28.05 6.03
CA PHE A 36 -1.63 -28.05 4.57
C PHE A 36 -0.16 -28.12 4.12
N LEU A 37 0.69 -27.25 4.68
CA LEU A 37 2.11 -27.21 4.35
C LEU A 37 2.85 -28.47 4.81
N LEU A 38 2.48 -29.03 5.97
CA LEU A 38 3.10 -30.24 6.50
C LEU A 38 2.95 -31.45 5.56
N PHE A 39 1.80 -31.57 4.90
CA PHE A 39 1.54 -32.68 3.95
C PHE A 39 1.86 -32.32 2.49
N SER A 40 2.32 -31.11 2.22
CA SER A 40 2.74 -30.68 0.89
C SER A 40 4.25 -30.90 0.69
N LYS A 41 4.70 -31.01 -0.57
CA LYS A 41 6.11 -31.13 -0.93
C LYS A 41 6.55 -29.90 -1.70
N TYR A 42 7.32 -29.03 -1.04
CA TYR A 42 7.88 -27.81 -1.62
C TYR A 42 9.36 -27.69 -1.32
N ASP A 43 10.10 -26.99 -2.16
CA ASP A 43 11.54 -26.76 -1.99
C ASP A 43 11.86 -25.55 -1.12
N ALA A 44 10.92 -24.60 -0.99
CA ALA A 44 10.98 -23.49 -0.07
C ALA A 44 9.58 -23.10 0.40
N TYR A 45 9.50 -22.35 1.49
CA TYR A 45 8.27 -21.78 2.05
C TYR A 45 8.41 -20.27 2.07
N CYS A 46 7.39 -19.55 1.60
CA CYS A 46 7.33 -18.10 1.69
C CYS A 46 6.17 -17.70 2.62
N ALA A 47 6.50 -16.99 3.68
CA ALA A 47 5.52 -16.38 4.56
C ALA A 47 5.31 -14.93 4.16
N VAL A 48 4.09 -14.61 3.74
CA VAL A 48 3.69 -13.23 3.45
C VAL A 48 3.13 -12.64 4.74
N ASP A 49 3.73 -11.58 5.21
CA ASP A 49 3.45 -10.90 6.46
C ASP A 49 3.52 -11.78 7.74
N LEU A 50 3.37 -11.12 8.89
CA LEU A 50 3.55 -11.75 10.19
C LEU A 50 2.46 -12.79 10.52
N ASP A 51 1.26 -12.62 10.00
CA ASP A 51 0.11 -13.47 10.31
C ASP A 51 0.24 -14.88 9.73
N SER A 52 1.08 -15.08 8.72
CA SER A 52 1.39 -16.38 8.12
C SER A 52 2.74 -16.96 8.54
N ILE A 53 3.57 -16.23 9.30
CA ILE A 53 4.98 -16.62 9.55
C ILE A 53 5.11 -17.88 10.40
N LEU A 54 4.27 -18.06 11.43
CA LEU A 54 4.40 -19.17 12.40
C LEU A 54 4.29 -20.55 11.73
N PRO A 55 3.24 -20.87 10.97
CA PRO A 55 3.11 -22.18 10.32
C PRO A 55 4.22 -22.42 9.29
N ASN A 56 4.60 -21.40 8.52
CA ASN A 56 5.68 -21.50 7.55
C ASN A 56 7.02 -21.76 8.23
N TYR A 57 7.33 -21.06 9.34
CA TYR A 57 8.54 -21.27 10.13
C TYR A 57 8.62 -22.67 10.69
N LEU A 58 7.56 -23.17 11.33
CA LEU A 58 7.54 -24.50 11.93
C LEU A 58 7.74 -25.59 10.86
N VAL A 59 7.01 -25.51 9.75
CA VAL A 59 7.12 -26.50 8.68
C VAL A 59 8.49 -26.44 8.00
N SER A 60 9.06 -25.24 7.76
CA SER A 60 10.40 -25.09 7.19
C SER A 60 11.46 -25.78 8.05
N LYS A 61 11.35 -25.66 9.39
CA LYS A 61 12.24 -26.34 10.33
C LYS A 61 12.06 -27.87 10.32
N ILE A 62 10.81 -28.35 10.37
CA ILE A 62 10.52 -29.80 10.32
C ILE A 62 11.06 -30.43 9.04
N LYS A 63 10.86 -29.76 7.91
CA LYS A 63 11.26 -30.28 6.59
C LYS A 63 12.68 -29.88 6.17
N ARG A 64 13.37 -29.07 6.96
CA ARG A 64 14.72 -28.55 6.66
C ARG A 64 14.80 -27.88 5.29
N LYS A 65 13.80 -27.05 4.98
CA LYS A 65 13.70 -26.28 3.74
C LYS A 65 13.85 -24.79 4.01
N PRO A 66 14.32 -23.98 3.06
CA PRO A 66 14.40 -22.53 3.21
C PRO A 66 13.05 -21.92 3.57
N LEU A 67 13.09 -20.91 4.44
CA LEU A 67 11.99 -19.98 4.71
C LEU A 67 12.36 -18.62 4.19
N ILE A 68 11.47 -18.03 3.39
CA ILE A 68 11.53 -16.65 2.93
C ILE A 68 10.46 -15.87 3.69
N TYR A 69 10.80 -14.68 4.16
CA TYR A 69 9.83 -13.76 4.78
C TYR A 69 9.60 -12.57 3.85
N ASP A 70 8.38 -12.45 3.37
CA ASP A 70 7.90 -11.36 2.52
C ASP A 70 7.11 -10.37 3.39
N ALA A 71 7.75 -9.28 3.84
CA ALA A 71 7.18 -8.33 4.77
C ALA A 71 6.65 -7.09 4.03
N HIS A 72 5.37 -7.09 3.69
CA HIS A 72 4.71 -5.94 3.07
C HIS A 72 4.40 -4.82 4.06
N GLU A 73 4.27 -5.15 5.35
CA GLU A 73 3.88 -4.21 6.39
C GLU A 73 4.77 -4.37 7.63
N TYR A 74 4.97 -3.28 8.37
CA TYR A 74 5.49 -3.38 9.73
C TYR A 74 4.33 -3.71 10.67
N PHE A 75 3.95 -4.97 10.66
CA PHE A 75 2.65 -5.51 11.10
C PHE A 75 2.24 -5.08 12.50
N THR A 76 3.17 -5.07 13.46
CA THR A 76 2.88 -4.70 14.86
C THR A 76 2.69 -3.19 15.06
N GLU A 77 2.96 -2.38 14.04
CA GLU A 77 2.76 -0.93 14.02
C GLU A 77 1.61 -0.50 13.09
N LEU A 78 0.79 -1.44 12.63
CA LEU A 78 -0.49 -1.13 11.99
C LEU A 78 -1.46 -0.52 13.01
N GLU A 79 -2.25 0.45 12.59
CA GLU A 79 -3.20 1.17 13.44
C GLU A 79 -4.17 0.22 14.17
N GLU A 80 -4.66 -0.81 13.48
CA GLU A 80 -5.56 -1.83 14.03
C GLU A 80 -4.88 -2.72 15.09
N VAL A 81 -3.56 -2.87 15.02
CA VAL A 81 -2.77 -3.64 15.99
C VAL A 81 -2.37 -2.77 17.16
N VAL A 82 -1.91 -1.55 16.89
CA VAL A 82 -1.49 -0.58 17.93
C VAL A 82 -2.64 -0.23 18.86
N SER A 83 -3.86 -0.09 18.34
CA SER A 83 -5.06 0.19 19.13
C SER A 83 -5.46 -0.96 20.09
N ARG A 84 -4.83 -2.15 20.00
CA ARG A 84 -5.15 -3.36 20.76
C ARG A 84 -3.92 -3.91 21.50
N PRO A 85 -3.60 -3.42 22.70
CA PRO A 85 -2.33 -3.71 23.39
C PRO A 85 -2.03 -5.20 23.59
N PHE A 86 -3.04 -6.01 23.94
CA PHE A 86 -2.86 -7.46 24.09
C PHE A 86 -2.53 -8.13 22.75
N THR A 87 -3.21 -7.76 21.67
CA THR A 87 -2.96 -8.28 20.33
C THR A 87 -1.57 -7.89 19.86
N LYS A 88 -1.18 -6.62 20.05
CA LYS A 88 0.18 -6.13 19.77
C LYS A 88 1.23 -6.96 20.52
N LYS A 89 1.01 -7.23 21.82
CA LYS A 89 1.95 -8.03 22.63
C LYS A 89 2.15 -9.45 22.07
N VAL A 90 1.08 -10.10 21.63
CA VAL A 90 1.16 -11.45 21.03
C VAL A 90 1.99 -11.43 19.75
N TRP A 91 1.67 -10.53 18.83
CA TRP A 91 2.40 -10.40 17.56
C TRP A 91 3.86 -9.98 17.76
N LYS A 92 4.11 -9.05 18.68
CA LYS A 92 5.48 -8.63 19.03
C LYS A 92 6.32 -9.76 19.61
N THR A 93 5.68 -10.66 20.37
CA THR A 93 6.36 -11.86 20.88
C THR A 93 6.74 -12.79 19.73
N LEU A 94 5.86 -12.95 18.76
CA LEU A 94 6.12 -13.79 17.58
C LEU A 94 7.26 -13.20 16.72
N GLU A 95 7.26 -11.89 16.48
CA GLU A 95 8.37 -11.20 15.81
C GLU A 95 9.70 -11.49 16.50
N ARG A 96 9.78 -11.23 17.81
CA ARG A 96 11.00 -11.44 18.59
C ARG A 96 11.53 -12.89 18.58
N LEU A 97 10.63 -13.86 18.49
CA LEU A 97 10.99 -15.27 18.46
C LEU A 97 11.48 -15.74 17.09
N ILE A 98 10.93 -15.20 16.01
CA ILE A 98 11.13 -15.74 14.66
C ILE A 98 12.06 -14.85 13.83
N LEU A 99 11.86 -13.53 13.81
CA LEU A 99 12.60 -12.64 12.89
C LEU A 99 14.12 -12.69 13.04
N PRO A 100 14.71 -12.82 14.26
CA PRO A 100 16.16 -12.99 14.40
C PRO A 100 16.72 -14.28 13.75
N LYS A 101 15.86 -15.20 13.36
CA LYS A 101 16.23 -16.50 12.76
C LYS A 101 15.94 -16.55 11.25
N ILE A 102 15.39 -15.47 10.69
CA ILE A 102 15.12 -15.35 9.25
C ILE A 102 16.46 -15.10 8.53
N LYS A 103 16.76 -15.97 7.60
CA LYS A 103 17.96 -15.87 6.76
C LYS A 103 17.68 -15.17 5.42
N TYR A 104 16.49 -15.39 4.89
CA TYR A 104 16.07 -14.87 3.59
C TYR A 104 14.75 -14.12 3.75
N GLY A 105 14.68 -12.93 3.18
CA GLY A 105 13.45 -12.16 3.19
C GLY A 105 13.64 -10.79 2.57
N TYR A 106 12.54 -10.16 2.30
CA TYR A 106 12.50 -8.81 1.73
C TYR A 106 11.31 -8.03 2.29
N THR A 107 11.41 -6.72 2.15
CA THR A 107 10.38 -5.77 2.59
C THR A 107 10.24 -4.65 1.56
N VAL A 108 9.29 -3.75 1.76
CA VAL A 108 8.89 -2.79 0.72
C VAL A 108 9.62 -1.45 0.76
N SER A 109 10.44 -1.18 1.79
CA SER A 109 11.06 0.14 1.98
C SER A 109 12.36 0.08 2.78
N GLU A 110 13.21 1.11 2.63
CA GLU A 110 14.41 1.28 3.47
C GLU A 110 14.04 1.48 4.94
N GLY A 111 12.98 2.23 5.22
CA GLY A 111 12.52 2.45 6.58
C GLY A 111 12.15 1.15 7.29
N TYR A 112 11.38 0.28 6.64
CA TYR A 112 11.07 -1.04 7.21
C TYR A 112 12.30 -1.91 7.37
N LYS A 113 13.18 -1.97 6.37
CA LYS A 113 14.45 -2.69 6.48
C LYS A 113 15.24 -2.25 7.72
N ASN A 114 15.37 -0.94 7.92
CA ASN A 114 16.08 -0.39 9.07
C ASN A 114 15.39 -0.73 10.40
N LEU A 115 14.05 -0.65 10.45
CA LEU A 115 13.29 -1.04 11.64
C LEU A 115 13.47 -2.52 11.98
N PHE A 116 13.37 -3.42 11.01
CA PHE A 116 13.58 -4.86 11.21
C PHE A 116 15.02 -5.17 11.61
N SER A 117 15.99 -4.51 11.00
CA SER A 117 17.40 -4.68 11.35
C SER A 117 17.71 -4.21 12.77
N ASN A 118 17.26 -2.99 13.12
CA ASN A 118 17.55 -2.40 14.43
C ASN A 118 16.84 -3.13 15.58
N GLU A 119 15.61 -3.57 15.38
CA GLU A 119 14.84 -4.20 16.46
C GLU A 119 15.07 -5.70 16.58
N TYR A 120 15.30 -6.40 15.47
CA TYR A 120 15.37 -7.86 15.44
C TYR A 120 16.69 -8.41 14.88
N GLY A 121 17.58 -7.58 14.37
CA GLY A 121 18.78 -8.04 13.64
C GLY A 121 18.43 -8.74 12.31
N ALA A 122 17.20 -8.59 11.81
CA ALA A 122 16.77 -9.20 10.58
C ALA A 122 17.22 -8.35 9.38
N ASN A 123 18.10 -8.91 8.55
CA ASN A 123 18.57 -8.21 7.35
C ASN A 123 17.71 -8.59 6.14
N LEU A 124 16.75 -7.74 5.81
CA LEU A 124 15.84 -7.93 4.69
C LEU A 124 16.31 -7.14 3.46
N ASP A 125 16.13 -7.71 2.28
CA ASP A 125 16.28 -6.98 1.03
C ASP A 125 15.07 -6.07 0.77
N ILE A 126 15.14 -5.23 -0.26
CA ILE A 126 14.05 -4.32 -0.60
C ILE A 126 13.47 -4.67 -1.95
N ILE A 127 12.18 -4.97 -1.96
CA ILE A 127 11.36 -5.18 -3.15
C ILE A 127 10.12 -4.29 -3.01
N ARG A 128 10.06 -3.22 -3.75
CA ARG A 128 8.95 -2.26 -3.68
C ARG A 128 7.72 -2.76 -4.43
N ASN A 129 6.54 -2.41 -3.93
CA ASN A 129 5.27 -2.63 -4.64
C ASN A 129 5.10 -1.62 -5.78
N ALA A 130 6.08 -1.57 -6.68
CA ALA A 130 6.07 -0.66 -7.80
C ALA A 130 5.09 -1.11 -8.89
N THR A 131 4.49 -0.15 -9.57
CA THR A 131 3.56 -0.40 -10.69
C THR A 131 4.33 -0.96 -11.89
N VAL A 132 3.67 -1.82 -12.68
CA VAL A 132 4.22 -2.34 -13.93
C VAL A 132 4.40 -1.21 -14.94
N LEU A 133 5.62 -1.05 -15.48
CA LEU A 133 5.88 -0.10 -16.54
C LEU A 133 5.15 -0.55 -17.81
N ALA A 134 4.25 0.28 -18.27
CA ALA A 134 3.51 0.07 -19.50
C ALA A 134 3.61 1.31 -20.40
N ASP A 135 3.45 1.11 -21.70
CA ASP A 135 3.35 2.22 -22.63
C ASP A 135 2.20 3.13 -22.23
N PHE A 136 2.49 4.41 -22.20
CA PHE A 136 1.55 5.40 -21.72
C PHE A 136 1.09 6.30 -22.86
N VAL A 137 -0.18 6.18 -23.22
CA VAL A 137 -0.85 7.18 -24.05
C VAL A 137 -1.70 8.04 -23.11
N SER A 138 -1.26 9.28 -22.87
CA SER A 138 -2.06 10.25 -22.13
C SER A 138 -3.24 10.68 -23.00
N ASN A 139 -4.42 10.16 -22.70
CA ASN A 139 -5.69 10.65 -23.23
C ASN A 139 -6.32 11.64 -22.24
N LYS A 140 -5.58 12.66 -21.79
CA LYS A 140 -6.15 13.64 -20.87
C LYS A 140 -7.42 14.23 -21.49
N LYS A 141 -8.57 13.82 -20.94
CA LYS A 141 -9.88 14.39 -21.30
C LYS A 141 -9.96 15.83 -20.80
N ALA A 142 -10.85 16.61 -21.42
CA ALA A 142 -11.04 18.04 -21.11
C ALA A 142 -11.47 18.32 -19.66
N GLU A 143 -12.03 17.35 -18.94
CA GLU A 143 -12.52 17.53 -17.56
C GLU A 143 -11.42 17.19 -16.54
N LYS A 144 -10.98 18.19 -15.77
CA LYS A 144 -10.02 18.04 -14.67
C LYS A 144 -10.69 17.43 -13.44
N TYR A 145 -10.01 16.49 -12.77
CA TYR A 145 -10.46 15.97 -11.47
C TYR A 145 -9.29 15.53 -10.58
N ILE A 146 -9.56 15.58 -9.28
CA ILE A 146 -8.71 15.04 -8.23
C ILE A 146 -9.13 13.59 -8.01
N LEU A 147 -8.19 12.67 -7.88
CA LEU A 147 -8.46 11.26 -7.65
C LEU A 147 -7.94 10.80 -6.30
N TYR A 148 -8.81 10.18 -5.52
CA TYR A 148 -8.43 9.29 -4.44
C TYR A 148 -8.75 7.84 -4.83
N GLN A 149 -7.79 6.92 -4.65
CA GLN A 149 -7.98 5.49 -4.84
C GLN A 149 -7.45 4.69 -3.65
N GLY A 150 -8.24 3.73 -3.17
CA GLY A 150 -7.88 2.85 -2.06
C GLY A 150 -8.95 2.73 -0.97
N ALA A 151 -8.57 2.18 0.18
CA ALA A 151 -9.48 2.00 1.31
C ALA A 151 -9.99 3.34 1.86
N VAL A 152 -11.31 3.48 1.99
CA VAL A 152 -12.01 4.67 2.50
C VAL A 152 -12.18 4.53 4.01
N ASN A 153 -11.05 4.54 4.73
CA ASN A 153 -10.98 4.34 6.17
C ASN A 153 -10.53 5.62 6.89
N HIS A 154 -10.72 5.65 8.21
CA HIS A 154 -10.12 6.69 9.05
C HIS A 154 -8.62 6.81 8.78
N GLY A 155 -8.06 7.97 9.07
CA GLY A 155 -6.63 8.22 8.90
C GLY A 155 -6.15 8.35 7.44
N ARG A 156 -7.06 8.43 6.46
CA ARG A 156 -6.72 8.64 5.04
C ARG A 156 -6.86 10.10 4.59
N GLY A 157 -7.12 11.02 5.51
CA GLY A 157 -7.26 12.46 5.23
C GLY A 157 -8.50 12.82 4.41
N LEU A 158 -9.44 11.88 4.23
CA LEU A 158 -10.62 12.07 3.37
C LEU A 158 -11.63 13.03 3.97
N GLU A 159 -11.80 13.02 5.28
CA GLU A 159 -12.68 13.95 5.99
C GLU A 159 -12.21 15.40 5.78
N ASN A 160 -10.92 15.66 5.91
CA ASN A 160 -10.31 16.97 5.70
C ASN A 160 -10.37 17.37 4.22
N LEU A 161 -10.09 16.43 3.31
CA LEU A 161 -10.19 16.66 1.88
C LEU A 161 -11.63 17.04 1.47
N VAL A 162 -12.64 16.29 1.93
CA VAL A 162 -14.05 16.58 1.66
C VAL A 162 -14.45 17.94 2.21
N SER A 163 -13.93 18.34 3.39
CA SER A 163 -14.28 19.60 4.03
C SER A 163 -13.91 20.84 3.23
N ILE A 164 -12.86 20.77 2.40
CA ILE A 164 -12.35 21.92 1.63
C ILE A 164 -12.87 21.97 0.19
N MET A 165 -13.59 20.95 -0.26
CA MET A 165 -14.00 20.86 -1.67
C MET A 165 -14.98 21.95 -2.12
N GLU A 166 -15.67 22.62 -1.21
CA GLU A 166 -16.47 23.79 -1.56
C GLU A 166 -15.63 24.93 -2.18
N HIS A 167 -14.36 25.04 -1.72
CA HIS A 167 -13.42 26.08 -2.14
C HIS A 167 -12.50 25.65 -3.30
N ILE A 168 -12.61 24.43 -3.79
CA ILE A 168 -11.79 23.91 -4.89
C ILE A 168 -12.63 23.87 -6.17
N ASP A 169 -12.16 24.54 -7.22
CA ASP A 169 -12.80 24.50 -8.53
C ASP A 169 -12.30 23.29 -9.35
N CYS A 170 -12.59 22.11 -8.84
CA CYS A 170 -12.27 20.83 -9.47
C CYS A 170 -13.15 19.73 -8.86
N LYS A 171 -13.48 18.70 -9.63
CA LYS A 171 -14.18 17.52 -9.11
C LYS A 171 -13.25 16.63 -8.30
N LEU A 172 -13.80 15.92 -7.32
CA LEU A 172 -13.14 14.86 -6.58
C LEU A 172 -13.82 13.52 -6.90
N ILE A 173 -13.04 12.56 -7.39
CA ILE A 173 -13.49 11.17 -7.58
C ILE A 173 -12.85 10.30 -6.50
N ILE A 174 -13.67 9.51 -5.81
CA ILE A 174 -13.24 8.58 -4.76
C ILE A 174 -13.54 7.15 -5.22
N CYS A 175 -12.47 6.39 -5.52
CA CYS A 175 -12.53 4.98 -5.91
C CYS A 175 -12.09 4.12 -4.73
N GLY A 176 -13.03 3.41 -4.10
CA GLY A 176 -12.78 2.52 -2.98
C GLY A 176 -13.98 2.37 -2.04
N ASN A 177 -13.87 1.37 -1.17
CA ASN A 177 -14.81 1.13 -0.08
C ASN A 177 -14.06 1.18 1.25
N GLY A 178 -14.79 1.35 2.35
CA GLY A 178 -14.22 1.34 3.69
C GLY A 178 -15.18 1.84 4.76
N ASP A 179 -14.68 1.89 5.98
CA ASP A 179 -15.50 2.08 7.19
C ASP A 179 -16.19 3.44 7.25
N ILE A 180 -15.54 4.51 6.71
CA ILE A 180 -16.11 5.87 6.76
C ILE A 180 -16.91 6.26 5.53
N LEU A 181 -17.07 5.37 4.53
CA LEU A 181 -17.72 5.72 3.25
C LEU A 181 -19.15 6.25 3.45
N THR A 182 -19.92 5.63 4.34
CA THR A 182 -21.31 6.03 4.62
C THR A 182 -21.37 7.41 5.24
N ASP A 183 -20.49 7.72 6.19
CA ASP A 183 -20.41 9.01 6.85
C ASP A 183 -19.94 10.10 5.92
N LEU A 184 -18.93 9.83 5.07
CA LEU A 184 -18.48 10.76 4.04
C LEU A 184 -19.62 11.11 3.05
N LYS A 185 -20.38 10.11 2.58
CA LYS A 185 -21.53 10.33 1.71
C LYS A 185 -22.60 11.19 2.38
N ARG A 186 -22.82 11.03 3.69
CA ARG A 186 -23.74 11.87 4.46
C ARG A 186 -23.22 13.31 4.50
N THR A 187 -21.97 13.54 4.88
CA THR A 187 -21.33 14.86 4.94
C THR A 187 -21.38 15.57 3.58
N VAL A 188 -21.13 14.87 2.49
CA VAL A 188 -21.20 15.42 1.13
C VAL A 188 -22.61 15.91 0.78
N ARG A 189 -23.65 15.18 1.19
CA ARG A 189 -25.05 15.61 0.99
C ARG A 189 -25.42 16.82 1.84
N GLU A 190 -25.06 16.80 3.12
CA GLU A 190 -25.31 17.90 4.06
C GLU A 190 -24.66 19.21 3.62
N LYS A 191 -23.45 19.13 3.03
CA LYS A 191 -22.70 20.27 2.49
C LYS A 191 -23.09 20.65 1.03
N ASN A 192 -24.07 19.98 0.43
CA ASN A 192 -24.48 20.19 -0.97
C ASN A 192 -23.35 20.00 -2.00
N LEU A 193 -22.37 19.14 -1.70
CA LEU A 193 -21.20 18.87 -2.55
C LEU A 193 -21.40 17.69 -3.53
N SER A 194 -22.60 17.14 -3.65
CA SER A 194 -22.89 15.95 -4.49
C SER A 194 -22.60 16.14 -5.99
N LYS A 195 -22.53 17.39 -6.47
CA LYS A 195 -22.13 17.70 -7.85
C LYS A 195 -20.62 17.76 -8.05
N LYS A 196 -19.85 17.96 -6.95
CA LYS A 196 -18.39 18.08 -6.94
C LYS A 196 -17.67 16.79 -6.54
N ILE A 197 -18.31 15.92 -5.76
CA ILE A 197 -17.69 14.72 -5.20
C ILE A 197 -18.44 13.48 -5.66
N GLU A 198 -17.74 12.59 -6.33
CA GLU A 198 -18.28 11.34 -6.86
C GLU A 198 -17.64 10.12 -6.17
N PHE A 199 -18.48 9.23 -5.64
CA PHE A 199 -18.05 7.96 -5.04
C PHE A 199 -18.32 6.81 -6.01
N LYS A 200 -17.26 6.18 -6.51
CA LYS A 200 -17.35 5.02 -7.43
C LYS A 200 -17.49 3.69 -6.69
N GLY A 201 -17.22 3.65 -5.38
CA GLY A 201 -17.14 2.39 -4.65
C GLY A 201 -15.95 1.55 -5.11
N PHE A 202 -16.06 0.23 -5.00
CA PHE A 202 -15.05 -0.67 -5.54
C PHE A 202 -15.01 -0.59 -7.06
N VAL A 203 -13.83 -0.30 -7.59
CA VAL A 203 -13.55 -0.27 -9.04
C VAL A 203 -12.53 -1.37 -9.33
N ASN A 204 -12.77 -2.16 -10.37
CA ASN A 204 -11.81 -3.21 -10.70
C ASN A 204 -10.49 -2.61 -11.20
N PRO A 205 -9.34 -3.30 -11.04
CA PRO A 205 -8.02 -2.74 -11.33
C PRO A 205 -7.84 -2.22 -12.78
N LEU A 206 -8.46 -2.86 -13.77
CA LEU A 206 -8.33 -2.41 -15.17
C LEU A 206 -9.08 -1.10 -15.42
N GLU A 207 -10.26 -0.96 -14.85
CA GLU A 207 -11.05 0.28 -14.92
C GLU A 207 -10.39 1.39 -14.07
N LEU A 208 -9.87 1.05 -12.89
CA LEU A 208 -9.16 1.98 -12.00
C LEU A 208 -7.97 2.64 -12.71
N LEU A 209 -7.23 1.86 -13.52
CA LEU A 209 -6.13 2.38 -14.31
C LEU A 209 -6.57 3.51 -15.25
N SER A 210 -7.78 3.45 -15.80
CA SER A 210 -8.34 4.53 -16.63
C SER A 210 -8.61 5.79 -15.80
N TYR A 211 -9.17 5.64 -14.58
CA TYR A 211 -9.33 6.78 -13.67
C TYR A 211 -7.98 7.39 -13.30
N THR A 212 -6.98 6.56 -12.98
CA THR A 212 -5.65 7.04 -12.59
C THR A 212 -4.97 7.82 -13.73
N ARG A 213 -5.02 7.30 -14.96
CA ARG A 213 -4.40 7.92 -16.14
C ARG A 213 -5.03 9.24 -16.57
N ASN A 214 -6.30 9.43 -16.29
CA ASN A 214 -7.03 10.66 -16.65
C ASN A 214 -7.14 11.67 -15.50
N ALA A 215 -6.63 11.35 -14.31
CA ALA A 215 -6.64 12.25 -13.17
C ALA A 215 -5.71 13.46 -13.40
N THR A 216 -6.08 14.58 -12.79
CA THR A 216 -5.23 15.77 -12.76
C THR A 216 -4.33 15.76 -11.54
N VAL A 217 -4.86 15.42 -10.36
CA VAL A 217 -4.09 15.36 -9.10
C VAL A 217 -4.40 14.06 -8.37
N GLY A 218 -3.38 13.36 -7.91
CA GLY A 218 -3.49 12.19 -7.06
C GLY A 218 -3.47 12.53 -5.57
N ILE A 219 -4.14 11.73 -4.74
CA ILE A 219 -4.19 11.92 -3.29
C ILE A 219 -3.57 10.72 -2.57
N THR A 220 -2.47 10.96 -1.86
CA THR A 220 -1.74 9.97 -1.06
C THR A 220 -1.55 10.48 0.37
N LEU A 221 -2.63 10.73 1.06
CA LEU A 221 -2.65 11.27 2.42
C LEU A 221 -2.83 10.17 3.46
N PHE A 222 -2.15 10.34 4.60
CA PHE A 222 -2.22 9.45 5.76
C PHE A 222 -2.04 10.23 7.05
N ALA A 223 -2.86 9.92 8.06
CA ALA A 223 -2.63 10.40 9.41
C ALA A 223 -1.34 9.80 10.00
N ASN A 224 -0.73 10.52 10.90
CA ASN A 224 0.44 10.06 11.65
C ASN A 224 -0.01 9.07 12.74
N ALA A 225 -0.43 7.89 12.33
CA ALA A 225 -0.92 6.82 13.20
C ALA A 225 -0.04 5.57 13.04
N GLY A 226 1.01 5.48 13.86
CA GLY A 226 1.96 4.37 13.85
C GLY A 226 3.08 4.49 12.80
N LEU A 227 4.14 3.72 13.00
CA LEU A 227 5.34 3.74 12.15
C LEU A 227 5.07 3.15 10.76
N SER A 228 4.03 2.31 10.62
CA SER A 228 3.73 1.66 9.34
C SER A 228 3.44 2.67 8.23
N ASN A 229 2.64 3.71 8.50
CA ASN A 229 2.36 4.76 7.51
C ASN A 229 3.57 5.64 7.19
N GLN A 230 4.48 5.85 8.16
CA GLN A 230 5.63 6.74 8.01
C GLN A 230 6.75 6.14 7.15
N TYR A 231 6.92 4.82 7.24
CA TYR A 231 8.05 4.10 6.64
C TYR A 231 7.65 3.20 5.47
N SER A 232 6.47 3.41 4.87
CA SER A 232 6.05 2.74 3.64
C SER A 232 5.72 3.72 2.53
N LEU A 233 5.73 3.24 1.29
CA LEU A 233 5.19 3.94 0.14
C LEU A 233 3.92 3.21 -0.32
N ALA A 234 2.80 3.90 -0.34
CA ALA A 234 1.54 3.32 -0.78
C ALA A 234 1.56 2.97 -2.27
N ASN A 235 0.92 1.86 -2.69
CA ASN A 235 0.83 1.45 -4.08
C ASN A 235 0.33 2.59 -4.99
N ARG A 236 -0.70 3.33 -4.54
CA ARG A 236 -1.24 4.46 -5.30
C ARG A 236 -0.24 5.59 -5.56
N PHE A 237 0.80 5.75 -4.72
CA PHE A 237 1.88 6.70 -4.95
C PHE A 237 2.64 6.36 -6.23
N PHE A 238 2.93 5.10 -6.43
CA PHE A 238 3.54 4.59 -7.68
C PHE A 238 2.55 4.64 -8.84
N ASP A 239 1.26 4.33 -8.62
CA ASP A 239 0.25 4.39 -9.67
C ASP A 239 0.11 5.79 -10.26
N TYR A 240 0.05 6.83 -9.40
CA TYR A 240 0.03 8.22 -9.86
C TYR A 240 1.32 8.61 -10.58
N MET A 241 2.48 8.24 -10.04
CA MET A 241 3.76 8.46 -10.72
C MET A 241 3.78 7.82 -12.11
N HIS A 242 3.35 6.56 -12.23
CA HIS A 242 3.29 5.84 -13.50
C HIS A 242 2.27 6.44 -14.48
N ALA A 243 1.24 7.07 -13.99
CA ALA A 243 0.28 7.83 -14.79
C ALA A 243 0.73 9.27 -15.12
N CYS A 244 1.93 9.67 -14.73
CA CYS A 244 2.44 11.04 -14.83
C CYS A 244 1.47 12.06 -14.22
N VAL A 245 0.88 11.73 -13.08
CA VAL A 245 -0.07 12.55 -12.34
C VAL A 245 0.61 13.08 -11.08
N PRO A 246 0.89 14.38 -10.99
CA PRO A 246 1.33 15.03 -9.75
C PRO A 246 0.37 14.78 -8.61
N GLN A 247 0.89 14.67 -7.38
CA GLN A 247 0.08 14.26 -6.26
C GLN A 247 0.39 15.04 -4.98
N LEU A 248 -0.55 15.02 -4.03
CA LEU A 248 -0.29 15.36 -2.64
C LEU A 248 0.09 14.11 -1.87
N ALA A 249 1.18 14.17 -1.12
CA ALA A 249 1.59 13.10 -0.21
C ALA A 249 2.03 13.68 1.14
N MET A 250 2.20 12.83 2.15
CA MET A 250 2.70 13.26 3.45
C MET A 250 4.21 13.43 3.43
N ASN A 251 4.74 14.38 4.22
CA ASN A 251 6.19 14.53 4.43
C ASN A 251 6.71 13.49 5.43
N TYR A 252 6.47 12.21 5.15
CA TYR A 252 7.02 11.10 5.91
C TYR A 252 8.37 10.66 5.33
N PRO A 253 9.25 10.01 6.12
CA PRO A 253 10.62 9.71 5.71
C PRO A 253 10.77 9.06 4.34
N GLU A 254 9.94 8.05 4.01
CA GLU A 254 10.01 7.37 2.72
C GLU A 254 9.55 8.24 1.56
N TYR A 255 8.44 9.00 1.73
CA TYR A 255 7.95 9.94 0.72
C TYR A 255 8.93 11.09 0.50
N ASN A 256 9.50 11.61 1.60
CA ASN A 256 10.51 12.68 1.55
C ASN A 256 11.76 12.21 0.79
N SER A 257 12.30 11.05 1.17
CA SER A 257 13.47 10.47 0.50
C SER A 257 13.25 10.29 -1.00
N PHE A 258 12.09 9.73 -1.38
CA PHE A 258 11.74 9.54 -2.78
C PHE A 258 11.56 10.88 -3.52
N ASN A 259 10.86 11.82 -2.90
CA ASN A 259 10.56 13.12 -3.51
C ASN A 259 11.77 14.04 -3.62
N ASN A 260 12.74 13.94 -2.71
CA ASN A 260 14.02 14.64 -2.81
C ASN A 260 14.83 14.17 -4.04
N GLN A 261 14.65 12.93 -4.46
CA GLN A 261 15.31 12.41 -5.66
C GLN A 261 14.56 12.77 -6.95
N TRP A 262 13.22 12.75 -6.92
CA TRP A 262 12.41 12.81 -8.13
C TRP A 262 11.47 14.02 -8.22
N GLU A 263 11.11 14.65 -7.09
CA GLU A 263 10.17 15.77 -7.02
C GLU A 263 8.89 15.55 -7.85
N ILE A 264 8.07 14.57 -7.43
CA ILE A 264 6.84 14.17 -8.13
C ILE A 264 5.54 14.56 -7.38
N ALA A 265 5.68 15.12 -6.18
CA ALA A 265 4.57 15.42 -5.27
C ALA A 265 4.79 16.74 -4.53
N ILE A 266 3.70 17.34 -4.06
CA ILE A 266 3.75 18.28 -2.93
C ILE A 266 3.64 17.47 -1.66
N LEU A 267 4.61 17.62 -0.76
CA LEU A 267 4.61 16.96 0.55
C LEU A 267 3.99 17.85 1.61
N LEU A 268 3.08 17.29 2.41
CA LEU A 268 2.36 17.97 3.48
C LEU A 268 2.90 17.55 4.84
N GLU A 269 3.13 18.51 5.73
CA GLU A 269 3.58 18.27 7.11
C GLU A 269 2.46 17.66 7.97
N ASP A 270 1.23 18.06 7.70
CA ASP A 270 0.03 17.59 8.39
C ASP A 270 -1.20 17.56 7.47
N LEU A 271 -2.32 17.12 8.03
CA LEU A 271 -3.60 17.01 7.30
C LEU A 271 -4.52 18.22 7.52
N THR A 272 -4.01 19.39 7.91
CA THR A 272 -4.88 20.55 8.11
C THR A 272 -5.62 20.92 6.82
N PRO A 273 -6.92 21.23 6.89
CA PRO A 273 -7.71 21.59 5.71
C PRO A 273 -7.07 22.71 4.90
N LEU A 274 -6.54 23.75 5.57
CA LEU A 274 -5.91 24.89 4.91
C LEU A 274 -4.69 24.48 4.08
N LEU A 275 -3.81 23.61 4.62
CA LEU A 275 -2.61 23.16 3.93
C LEU A 275 -2.98 22.31 2.70
N ILE A 276 -3.97 21.41 2.84
CA ILE A 276 -4.48 20.61 1.73
C ILE A 276 -5.04 21.52 0.64
N GLN A 277 -5.86 22.51 1.03
CA GLN A 277 -6.48 23.47 0.10
C GLN A 277 -5.41 24.25 -0.67
N GLN A 278 -4.45 24.87 0.01
CA GLN A 278 -3.40 25.67 -0.63
C GLN A 278 -2.57 24.83 -1.60
N SER A 279 -2.24 23.61 -1.23
CA SER A 279 -1.46 22.69 -2.06
C SER A 279 -2.23 22.22 -3.29
N LEU A 280 -3.53 21.94 -3.16
CA LEU A 280 -4.38 21.63 -4.31
C LEU A 280 -4.53 22.82 -5.24
N VAL A 281 -4.79 24.03 -4.72
CA VAL A 281 -4.87 25.23 -5.53
C VAL A 281 -3.58 25.45 -6.31
N LYS A 282 -2.40 25.29 -5.67
CA LYS A 282 -1.11 25.39 -6.35
C LYS A 282 -1.00 24.40 -7.52
N LEU A 283 -1.31 23.12 -7.32
CA LEU A 283 -1.26 22.12 -8.40
C LEU A 283 -2.27 22.37 -9.53
N LEU A 284 -3.41 22.99 -9.22
CA LEU A 284 -4.47 23.24 -10.22
C LEU A 284 -4.27 24.55 -10.98
N SER A 285 -3.56 25.53 -10.42
CA SER A 285 -3.40 26.88 -10.99
C SER A 285 -2.00 27.18 -11.53
N ASP A 286 -0.95 26.56 -11.00
CA ASP A 286 0.43 26.75 -11.45
C ASP A 286 0.79 25.68 -12.50
N GLU A 287 0.50 26.01 -13.76
CA GLU A 287 0.72 25.08 -14.88
C GLU A 287 2.21 24.75 -15.10
N GLU A 288 3.11 25.69 -14.86
CA GLU A 288 4.56 25.46 -15.02
C GLU A 288 5.06 24.45 -13.99
N TYR A 289 4.68 24.63 -12.72
CA TYR A 289 5.03 23.73 -11.63
C TYR A 289 4.39 22.36 -11.83
N TYR A 290 3.10 22.30 -12.19
CA TYR A 290 2.41 21.05 -12.53
C TYR A 290 3.15 20.26 -13.62
N ASN A 291 3.50 20.92 -14.72
CA ASN A 291 4.19 20.30 -15.85
C ASN A 291 5.62 19.85 -15.49
N LYS A 292 6.30 20.57 -14.57
CA LYS A 292 7.59 20.12 -14.02
C LYS A 292 7.42 18.79 -13.29
N LEU A 293 6.46 18.68 -12.35
CA LEU A 293 6.22 17.45 -11.60
C LEU A 293 5.80 16.29 -12.52
N ALA A 294 4.96 16.56 -13.53
CA ALA A 294 4.52 15.53 -14.48
C ALA A 294 5.70 14.98 -15.31
N ARG A 295 6.63 15.83 -15.78
CA ARG A 295 7.87 15.37 -16.45
C ARG A 295 8.77 14.57 -15.52
N ASN A 296 8.85 14.97 -14.26
CA ASN A 296 9.60 14.24 -13.26
C ASN A 296 9.01 12.85 -12.99
N CYS A 297 7.66 12.72 -12.95
CA CYS A 297 6.99 11.43 -12.90
C CYS A 297 7.39 10.54 -14.08
N GLU A 298 7.45 11.09 -15.30
CA GLU A 298 7.83 10.33 -16.48
C GLU A 298 9.27 9.81 -16.40
N ALA A 299 10.19 10.62 -15.90
CA ALA A 299 11.58 10.19 -15.67
C ALA A 299 11.67 9.14 -14.53
N ALA A 300 10.97 9.37 -13.43
CA ALA A 300 11.01 8.49 -12.26
C ALA A 300 10.46 7.09 -12.56
N ARG A 301 9.35 6.97 -13.33
CA ARG A 301 8.73 5.69 -13.66
C ARG A 301 9.65 4.75 -14.46
N GLN A 302 10.59 5.28 -15.23
CA GLN A 302 11.53 4.47 -16.03
C GLN A 302 12.48 3.64 -15.14
N LEU A 303 12.77 4.12 -13.93
CA LEU A 303 13.70 3.48 -13.00
C LEU A 303 13.02 2.88 -11.77
N ASN A 304 11.77 3.25 -11.51
CA ASN A 304 11.02 2.80 -10.34
C ASN A 304 9.75 2.06 -10.78
N ASN A 305 9.93 0.86 -11.31
CA ASN A 305 8.86 0.03 -11.87
C ASN A 305 9.04 -1.44 -11.46
N TRP A 306 7.98 -2.22 -11.66
CA TRP A 306 7.99 -3.64 -11.28
C TRP A 306 9.07 -4.44 -12.02
N GLN A 307 9.36 -4.13 -13.29
CA GLN A 307 10.37 -4.85 -14.06
C GLN A 307 11.78 -4.73 -13.42
N GLU A 308 12.09 -3.59 -12.81
CA GLU A 308 13.35 -3.42 -12.07
C GLU A 308 13.31 -4.12 -10.70
N GLU A 309 12.18 -4.11 -10.00
CA GLU A 309 12.02 -4.83 -8.74
C GLU A 309 12.01 -6.36 -8.96
N GLU A 310 11.38 -6.84 -10.02
CA GLU A 310 11.36 -8.26 -10.39
C GLU A 310 12.78 -8.83 -10.60
N LYS A 311 13.68 -8.09 -11.23
CA LYS A 311 15.09 -8.52 -11.40
C LYS A 311 15.77 -8.75 -10.06
N LYS A 312 15.53 -7.86 -9.08
CA LYS A 312 16.05 -8.02 -7.71
C LYS A 312 15.44 -9.24 -7.04
N LEU A 313 14.11 -9.41 -7.15
CA LEU A 313 13.40 -10.53 -6.58
C LEU A 313 13.90 -11.87 -7.14
N VAL A 314 14.07 -12.00 -8.45
CA VAL A 314 14.63 -13.19 -9.10
C VAL A 314 16.04 -13.47 -8.56
N THR A 315 16.89 -12.43 -8.42
CA THR A 315 18.24 -12.58 -7.85
C THR A 315 18.23 -13.13 -6.42
N ILE A 316 17.28 -12.68 -5.58
CA ILE A 316 17.11 -13.20 -4.21
C ILE A 316 16.79 -14.69 -4.26
N TYR A 317 15.82 -15.10 -5.08
CA TYR A 317 15.43 -16.51 -5.20
C TYR A 317 16.55 -17.38 -5.79
N ASP A 318 17.27 -16.90 -6.80
CA ASP A 318 18.43 -17.60 -7.36
C ASP A 318 19.49 -17.88 -6.30
N ASN A 319 19.74 -16.94 -5.39
CA ASN A 319 20.71 -17.11 -4.29
C ASN A 319 20.23 -18.10 -3.21
N ILE A 320 18.91 -18.34 -3.10
CA ILE A 320 18.34 -19.32 -2.15
C ILE A 320 18.50 -20.75 -2.67
N PHE A 321 18.44 -20.95 -3.98
CA PHE A 321 18.43 -22.27 -4.60
C PHE A 321 19.79 -22.70 -5.20
N ARG A 322 20.79 -21.84 -5.14
CA ARG A 322 22.20 -22.21 -5.41
C ARG A 322 22.81 -22.89 -4.19
#